data_64a008316211a3517dadded661e59f5f
#
_entry.id   64a008316211a3517dadded661e59f5f
#
_cell.length_a   1.000
_cell.length_b   1.000
_cell.length_c   1.000
_cell.angle_alpha   90.00
_cell.angle_beta   90.00
_cell.angle_gamma   90.00
#
_symmetry.space_group_name_H-M   'P 1'
#
loop_
_entity.id
_entity.type
_entity.pdbx_description
1 polymer ?
#
loop_
_entity_poly.entity_id
_entity_poly.type
_entity_poly.pdbx_seq_one_letter_code
_entity_poly.pdbx_strand_id
1 'polypeptide(L)'
;MYLNALEFLEEERDAWRPYEGLDALTDEQLDVPIDAAHDWSGRDLIAHLVAWQQNALDVAKELAVGERSATKERSDREWDERGDAMNLDIQVEWRALPMAEVRRRLREVPGELRGYLTVVPETRWLKHADNLRFFVDETIDHYADHAADLEAILDAAS
;
A
#
# COMPACT_ATOMS: atom_id res chain seq x y z
N MET A 1 8.72 3.36 18.61
CA MET A 1 9.60 4.44 18.08
C MET A 1 10.78 3.84 17.36
N TYR A 2 11.08 4.33 16.16
CA TYR A 2 12.19 3.83 15.36
C TYR A 2 13.46 4.60 15.63
N LEU A 3 14.59 3.89 15.77
CA LEU A 3 15.90 4.51 15.98
C LEU A 3 16.47 5.08 14.68
N ASN A 4 16.17 4.44 13.55
CA ASN A 4 16.65 4.85 12.23
C ASN A 4 15.73 4.30 11.14
N ALA A 5 15.95 4.74 9.91
CA ALA A 5 15.16 4.32 8.76
C ALA A 5 15.22 2.81 8.51
N LEU A 6 16.38 2.19 8.73
CA LEU A 6 16.56 0.76 8.51
C LEU A 6 15.62 -0.08 9.38
N GLU A 7 15.46 0.30 10.66
CA GLU A 7 14.55 -0.40 11.58
C GLU A 7 13.11 -0.38 11.08
N PHE A 8 12.63 0.78 10.62
CA PHE A 8 11.30 0.89 10.00
C PHE A 8 11.20 0.02 8.74
N LEU A 9 12.20 0.11 7.86
CA LEU A 9 12.17 -0.60 6.58
C LEU A 9 12.22 -2.12 6.74
N GLU A 10 12.93 -2.62 7.74
CA GLU A 10 12.94 -4.05 8.06
C GLU A 10 11.56 -4.51 8.55
N GLU A 11 10.93 -3.76 9.44
CA GLU A 11 9.59 -4.08 9.93
C GLU A 11 8.55 -4.03 8.79
N GLU A 12 8.60 -2.99 7.97
CA GLU A 12 7.70 -2.85 6.83
C GLU A 12 7.88 -4.00 5.84
N ARG A 13 9.11 -4.35 5.50
CA ARG A 13 9.40 -5.45 4.59
C ARG A 13 8.88 -6.78 5.11
N ASP A 14 9.06 -7.06 6.39
CA ASP A 14 8.56 -8.29 6.99
C ASP A 14 7.03 -8.32 7.01
N ALA A 15 6.39 -7.19 7.28
CA ALA A 15 4.93 -7.07 7.27
C ALA A 15 4.34 -7.22 5.86
N TRP A 16 5.05 -6.78 4.82
CA TRP A 16 4.60 -6.91 3.43
C TRP A 16 4.82 -8.30 2.84
N ARG A 17 5.84 -9.02 3.28
CA ARG A 17 6.24 -10.30 2.68
C ARG A 17 5.08 -11.28 2.44
N PRO A 18 4.11 -11.48 3.35
CA PRO A 18 3.00 -12.39 3.11
C PRO A 18 2.15 -12.03 1.87
N TYR A 19 2.04 -10.74 1.54
CA TYR A 19 1.25 -10.27 0.39
C TYR A 19 1.90 -10.62 -0.95
N GLU A 20 3.20 -10.84 -0.97
CA GLU A 20 3.90 -11.30 -2.18
C GLU A 20 3.39 -12.64 -2.68
N GLY A 21 2.78 -13.45 -1.80
CA GLY A 21 2.15 -14.72 -2.14
C GLY A 21 0.99 -14.60 -3.12
N LEU A 22 0.36 -13.42 -3.21
CA LEU A 22 -0.71 -13.17 -4.18
C LEU A 22 -0.22 -13.30 -5.64
N ASP A 23 1.05 -13.03 -5.90
CA ASP A 23 1.61 -13.12 -7.24
C ASP A 23 1.73 -14.58 -7.75
N ALA A 24 1.66 -15.55 -6.86
CA ALA A 24 1.67 -16.98 -7.22
C ALA A 24 0.29 -17.49 -7.66
N LEU A 25 -0.77 -16.74 -7.46
CA LEU A 25 -2.12 -17.12 -7.88
C LEU A 25 -2.30 -16.95 -9.38
N THR A 26 -3.16 -17.80 -9.98
CA THR A 26 -3.52 -17.63 -11.39
C THR A 26 -4.38 -16.38 -11.59
N ASP A 27 -4.49 -15.92 -12.83
CA ASP A 27 -5.35 -14.77 -13.14
C ASP A 27 -6.81 -15.04 -12.73
N GLU A 28 -7.30 -16.26 -12.96
CA GLU A 28 -8.65 -16.66 -12.56
C GLU A 28 -8.81 -16.61 -11.04
N GLN A 29 -7.83 -17.13 -10.28
CA GLN A 29 -7.87 -17.10 -8.80
C GLN A 29 -7.87 -15.69 -8.27
N LEU A 30 -7.14 -14.77 -8.92
CA LEU A 30 -7.09 -13.36 -8.51
C LEU A 30 -8.39 -12.61 -8.75
N ASP A 31 -9.29 -13.14 -9.60
CA ASP A 31 -10.55 -12.47 -9.93
C ASP A 31 -11.79 -13.06 -9.23
N VAL A 32 -11.60 -14.06 -8.37
CA VAL A 32 -12.72 -14.66 -7.62
C VAL A 32 -13.01 -13.85 -6.38
N PRO A 33 -14.24 -13.29 -6.23
CA PRO A 33 -14.66 -12.66 -4.97
C PRO A 33 -14.69 -13.67 -3.83
N ILE A 34 -14.15 -13.32 -2.68
CA ILE A 34 -14.08 -14.19 -1.51
C ILE A 34 -14.95 -13.61 -0.40
N ASP A 35 -15.99 -14.33 -0.01
CA ASP A 35 -16.96 -13.89 0.99
C ASP A 35 -16.28 -13.51 2.32
N ALA A 36 -15.36 -14.34 2.80
CA ALA A 36 -14.64 -14.09 4.05
C ALA A 36 -13.67 -12.90 3.96
N ALA A 37 -13.44 -12.35 2.77
CA ALA A 37 -12.63 -11.16 2.54
C ALA A 37 -13.49 -9.98 2.07
N HIS A 38 -14.69 -9.83 2.63
CA HIS A 38 -15.64 -8.75 2.31
C HIS A 38 -16.03 -8.73 0.82
N ASP A 39 -16.12 -9.89 0.20
CA ASP A 39 -16.36 -10.08 -1.24
C ASP A 39 -15.26 -9.49 -2.15
N TRP A 40 -14.11 -9.20 -1.60
CA TRP A 40 -12.95 -8.79 -2.38
C TRP A 40 -12.28 -10.00 -3.03
N SER A 41 -11.82 -9.81 -4.27
CA SER A 41 -10.89 -10.71 -4.93
C SER A 41 -9.44 -10.39 -4.53
N GLY A 42 -8.51 -11.26 -4.91
CA GLY A 42 -7.09 -10.95 -4.77
C GLY A 42 -6.70 -9.68 -5.51
N ARG A 43 -7.25 -9.45 -6.70
CA ARG A 43 -7.07 -8.21 -7.46
C ARG A 43 -7.51 -7.00 -6.65
N ASP A 44 -8.66 -7.07 -6.00
CA ASP A 44 -9.21 -5.96 -5.20
C ASP A 44 -8.31 -5.65 -3.99
N LEU A 45 -7.78 -6.67 -3.32
CA LEU A 45 -6.86 -6.49 -2.21
C LEU A 45 -5.55 -5.87 -2.67
N ILE A 46 -4.98 -6.34 -3.77
CA ILE A 46 -3.78 -5.75 -4.37
C ILE A 46 -4.04 -4.28 -4.70
N ALA A 47 -5.16 -3.99 -5.37
CA ALA A 47 -5.53 -2.63 -5.76
C ALA A 47 -5.57 -1.70 -4.56
N HIS A 48 -6.26 -2.11 -3.50
CA HIS A 48 -6.43 -1.29 -2.30
C HIS A 48 -5.08 -0.99 -1.64
N LEU A 49 -4.25 -1.99 -1.43
CA LEU A 49 -2.97 -1.79 -0.76
C LEU A 49 -1.94 -1.08 -1.64
N VAL A 50 -1.81 -1.47 -2.90
CA VAL A 50 -0.77 -0.94 -3.78
C VAL A 50 -1.10 0.49 -4.24
N ALA A 51 -2.38 0.84 -4.42
CA ALA A 51 -2.75 2.23 -4.73
C ALA A 51 -2.37 3.18 -3.60
N TRP A 52 -2.57 2.80 -2.34
CA TRP A 52 -2.15 3.61 -1.20
C TRP A 52 -0.63 3.61 -1.01
N GLN A 53 0.05 2.51 -1.33
CA GLN A 53 1.52 2.50 -1.40
C GLN A 53 2.03 3.46 -2.49
N GLN A 54 1.35 3.53 -3.64
CA GLN A 54 1.70 4.48 -4.69
C GLN A 54 1.53 5.93 -4.20
N ASN A 55 0.45 6.21 -3.48
CA ASN A 55 0.26 7.52 -2.86
C ASN A 55 1.41 7.85 -1.89
N ALA A 56 1.79 6.89 -1.05
CA ALA A 56 2.91 7.04 -0.13
C ALA A 56 4.24 7.23 -0.87
N LEU A 57 4.44 6.52 -1.99
CA LEU A 57 5.62 6.70 -2.84
C LEU A 57 5.69 8.12 -3.42
N ASP A 58 4.57 8.65 -3.89
CA ASP A 58 4.51 10.02 -4.42
C ASP A 58 4.84 11.04 -3.31
N VAL A 59 4.35 10.81 -2.10
CA VAL A 59 4.70 11.63 -0.93
C VAL A 59 6.21 11.54 -0.63
N ALA A 60 6.78 10.33 -0.64
CA ALA A 60 8.20 10.13 -0.39
C ALA A 60 9.06 10.85 -1.44
N LYS A 61 8.69 10.79 -2.71
CA LYS A 61 9.38 11.51 -3.80
C LYS A 61 9.40 13.02 -3.56
N GLU A 62 8.29 13.58 -3.12
CA GLU A 62 8.18 15.01 -2.82
C GLU A 62 9.01 15.40 -1.60
N LEU A 63 8.99 14.57 -0.55
CA LEU A 63 9.79 14.79 0.65
C LEU A 63 11.30 14.58 0.42
N ALA A 64 11.69 13.85 -0.63
CA ALA A 64 13.09 13.71 -1.00
C ALA A 64 13.69 15.04 -1.48
N VAL A 65 12.88 15.92 -2.08
CA VAL A 65 13.33 17.18 -2.67
C VAL A 65 12.82 18.42 -1.94
N GLY A 66 11.93 18.29 -0.95
CA GLY A 66 11.37 19.41 -0.21
C GLY A 66 10.87 18.99 1.17
N GLU A 67 10.42 19.95 1.96
CA GLU A 67 9.93 19.71 3.32
C GLU A 67 8.43 19.44 3.39
N ARG A 68 7.70 19.66 2.29
CA ARG A 68 6.26 19.50 2.21
C ARG A 68 5.89 18.60 1.05
N SER A 69 4.75 17.93 1.17
CA SER A 69 4.18 17.08 0.13
C SER A 69 2.79 17.58 -0.25
N ALA A 70 2.67 18.11 -1.45
CA ALA A 70 1.37 18.51 -2.02
C ALA A 70 0.45 17.30 -2.17
N THR A 71 0.99 16.13 -2.50
CA THR A 71 0.23 14.88 -2.61
C THR A 71 -0.39 14.51 -1.26
N LYS A 72 0.38 14.58 -0.17
CA LYS A 72 -0.14 14.28 1.17
C LYS A 72 -1.24 15.25 1.56
N GLU A 73 -1.01 16.54 1.39
CA GLU A 73 -2.00 17.57 1.71
C GLU A 73 -3.31 17.37 0.93
N ARG A 74 -3.21 17.03 -0.35
CA ARG A 74 -4.38 16.76 -1.20
C ARG A 74 -5.09 15.47 -0.77
N SER A 75 -4.38 14.38 -0.56
CA SER A 75 -4.99 13.11 -0.18
C SER A 75 -5.63 13.17 1.20
N ASP A 76 -5.03 13.86 2.16
CA ASP A 76 -5.63 14.07 3.48
C ASP A 76 -6.93 14.86 3.36
N ARG A 77 -6.95 15.92 2.56
CA ARG A 77 -8.16 16.72 2.32
C ARG A 77 -9.25 15.92 1.61
N GLU A 78 -8.89 15.18 0.57
CA GLU A 78 -9.84 14.33 -0.15
C GLU A 78 -10.41 13.23 0.74
N TRP A 79 -9.59 12.65 1.61
CA TRP A 79 -10.07 11.66 2.56
C TRP A 79 -11.09 12.25 3.53
N ASP A 80 -10.83 13.46 4.06
CA ASP A 80 -11.77 14.16 4.93
C ASP A 80 -13.10 14.45 4.25
N GLU A 81 -13.08 14.76 2.94
CA GLU A 81 -14.27 15.10 2.17
C GLU A 81 -15.02 13.87 1.65
N ARG A 82 -14.30 12.83 1.21
CA ARG A 82 -14.85 11.70 0.47
C ARG A 82 -14.76 10.36 1.19
N GLY A 83 -13.80 10.20 2.09
CA GLY A 83 -13.59 8.96 2.84
C GLY A 83 -13.49 7.74 1.94
N ASP A 84 -14.33 6.74 2.24
CA ASP A 84 -14.30 5.44 1.57
C ASP A 84 -14.67 5.49 0.07
N ALA A 85 -15.25 6.59 -0.41
CA ALA A 85 -15.51 6.77 -1.83
C ALA A 85 -14.19 6.76 -2.64
N MET A 86 -13.08 7.19 -2.05
CA MET A 86 -11.76 7.10 -2.69
C MET A 86 -11.36 5.63 -2.94
N ASN A 87 -11.66 4.74 -2.01
CA ASN A 87 -11.36 3.30 -2.15
C ASN A 87 -12.22 2.66 -3.24
N LEU A 88 -13.46 3.09 -3.39
CA LEU A 88 -14.33 2.63 -4.47
C LEU A 88 -13.80 3.07 -5.84
N ASP A 89 -13.30 4.28 -5.96
CA ASP A 89 -12.68 4.78 -7.19
C ASP A 89 -11.45 3.94 -7.56
N ILE A 90 -10.60 3.63 -6.59
CA ILE A 90 -9.44 2.77 -6.78
C ILE A 90 -9.87 1.38 -7.30
N GLN A 91 -10.88 0.80 -6.68
CA GLN A 91 -11.37 -0.52 -7.07
C GLN A 91 -11.87 -0.53 -8.52
N VAL A 92 -12.65 0.47 -8.92
CA VAL A 92 -13.16 0.62 -10.28
C VAL A 92 -11.99 0.76 -11.28
N GLU A 93 -11.04 1.64 -10.99
CA GLU A 93 -9.87 1.87 -11.84
C GLU A 93 -9.06 0.59 -12.04
N TRP A 94 -8.74 -0.11 -10.96
CA TRP A 94 -7.88 -1.29 -11.02
C TRP A 94 -8.58 -2.51 -11.62
N ARG A 95 -9.89 -2.61 -11.52
CA ARG A 95 -10.67 -3.67 -12.21
C ARG A 95 -10.60 -3.52 -13.72
N ALA A 96 -10.39 -2.30 -14.21
CA ALA A 96 -10.24 -2.03 -15.64
C ALA A 96 -8.81 -2.27 -16.17
N LEU A 97 -7.82 -2.48 -15.28
CA LEU A 97 -6.45 -2.73 -15.70
C LEU A 97 -6.27 -4.17 -16.18
N PRO A 98 -5.38 -4.41 -17.18
CA PRO A 98 -4.94 -5.77 -17.49
C PRO A 98 -4.27 -6.41 -16.27
N MET A 99 -4.47 -7.71 -16.07
CA MET A 99 -3.87 -8.40 -14.92
C MET A 99 -2.34 -8.29 -14.91
N ALA A 100 -1.71 -8.28 -16.08
CA ALA A 100 -0.26 -8.08 -16.18
C ALA A 100 0.18 -6.74 -15.54
N GLU A 101 -0.62 -5.68 -15.68
CA GLU A 101 -0.33 -4.38 -15.09
C GLU A 101 -0.53 -4.40 -13.57
N VAL A 102 -1.58 -5.07 -13.09
CA VAL A 102 -1.81 -5.28 -11.65
C VAL A 102 -0.61 -5.98 -11.02
N ARG A 103 -0.12 -7.07 -11.65
CA ARG A 103 1.03 -7.83 -11.17
C ARG A 103 2.31 -7.00 -11.20
N ARG A 104 2.51 -6.20 -12.25
CA ARG A 104 3.69 -5.33 -12.35
C ARG A 104 3.73 -4.35 -11.18
N ARG A 105 2.62 -3.69 -10.88
CA ARG A 105 2.54 -2.74 -9.76
C ARG A 105 2.76 -3.43 -8.42
N LEU A 106 2.18 -4.60 -8.21
CA LEU A 106 2.40 -5.41 -7.00
C LEU A 106 3.88 -5.69 -6.77
N ARG A 107 4.62 -6.00 -7.84
CA ARG A 107 6.05 -6.33 -7.76
C ARG A 107 6.93 -5.11 -7.58
N GLU A 108 6.58 -3.98 -8.19
CA GLU A 108 7.47 -2.81 -8.28
C GLU A 108 7.21 -1.74 -7.22
N VAL A 109 5.95 -1.38 -6.97
CA VAL A 109 5.62 -0.23 -6.12
C VAL A 109 6.14 -0.36 -4.70
N PRO A 110 5.97 -1.49 -3.99
CA PRO A 110 6.48 -1.61 -2.62
C PRO A 110 7.99 -1.42 -2.51
N GLY A 111 8.74 -1.98 -3.46
CA GLY A 111 10.21 -1.82 -3.50
C GLY A 111 10.64 -0.39 -3.80
N GLU A 112 9.94 0.30 -4.69
CA GLU A 112 10.21 1.70 -4.99
C GLU A 112 9.96 2.59 -3.76
N LEU A 113 8.87 2.35 -3.03
CA LEU A 113 8.58 3.07 -1.80
C LEU A 113 9.72 2.91 -0.79
N ARG A 114 10.17 1.68 -0.54
CA ARG A 114 11.30 1.44 0.36
C ARG A 114 12.56 2.15 -0.11
N GLY A 115 12.84 2.09 -1.42
CA GLY A 115 13.99 2.76 -2.00
C GLY A 115 13.97 4.27 -1.76
N TYR A 116 12.84 4.92 -1.98
CA TYR A 116 12.73 6.36 -1.74
C TYR A 116 12.83 6.72 -0.25
N LEU A 117 12.29 5.91 0.64
CA LEU A 117 12.41 6.16 2.08
C LEU A 117 13.87 6.07 2.59
N THR A 118 14.77 5.44 1.83
CA THR A 118 16.20 5.48 2.17
C THR A 118 16.87 6.81 1.85
N VAL A 119 16.31 7.60 0.91
CA VAL A 119 16.91 8.86 0.47
C VAL A 119 16.20 10.10 0.99
N VAL A 120 15.00 9.96 1.56
CA VAL A 120 14.31 11.06 2.24
C VAL A 120 15.06 11.38 3.53
N PRO A 121 15.46 12.64 3.79
CA PRO A 121 16.06 12.99 5.08
C PRO A 121 15.16 12.58 6.25
N GLU A 122 15.73 11.93 7.26
CA GLU A 122 14.96 11.42 8.40
C GLU A 122 14.17 12.51 9.12
N THR A 123 14.67 13.74 9.11
CA THR A 123 13.96 14.89 9.69
C THR A 123 12.67 15.25 8.96
N ARG A 124 12.50 14.77 7.74
CA ARG A 124 11.30 15.01 6.94
C ARG A 124 10.28 13.88 7.03
N TRP A 125 10.64 12.73 7.61
CA TRP A 125 9.69 11.62 7.76
C TRP A 125 9.84 10.86 9.08
N LEU A 126 10.93 10.18 9.33
CA LEU A 126 11.10 9.30 10.50
C LEU A 126 11.06 10.10 11.82
N LYS A 127 11.68 11.28 11.84
CA LYS A 127 11.76 12.19 12.98
C LYS A 127 10.73 13.34 12.89
N HIS A 128 9.77 13.22 11.99
CA HIS A 128 8.67 14.15 11.83
C HIS A 128 7.38 13.40 12.19
N ALA A 129 6.79 13.72 13.34
CA ALA A 129 5.72 12.91 13.92
C ALA A 129 4.53 12.68 12.97
N ASP A 130 4.07 13.72 12.29
CA ASP A 130 2.92 13.63 11.40
C ASP A 130 3.23 12.82 10.13
N ASN A 131 4.41 13.02 9.53
CA ASN A 131 4.81 12.26 8.36
C ASN A 131 5.12 10.80 8.70
N LEU A 132 5.73 10.53 9.84
CA LEU A 132 5.93 9.15 10.30
C LEU A 132 4.58 8.44 10.48
N ARG A 133 3.63 9.10 11.12
CA ARG A 133 2.28 8.55 11.29
C ARG A 133 1.65 8.20 9.94
N PHE A 134 1.78 9.10 8.97
CA PHE A 134 1.29 8.85 7.60
C PHE A 134 1.90 7.57 7.02
N PHE A 135 3.23 7.42 7.04
CA PHE A 135 3.87 6.23 6.47
C PHE A 135 3.54 4.95 7.23
N VAL A 136 3.40 5.00 8.55
CA VAL A 136 2.96 3.84 9.34
C VAL A 136 1.53 3.44 8.97
N ASP A 137 0.63 4.41 8.89
CA ASP A 137 -0.78 4.16 8.57
C ASP A 137 -0.94 3.58 7.15
N GLU A 138 -0.12 4.04 6.20
CA GLU A 138 -0.21 3.59 4.80
C GLU A 138 0.53 2.27 4.53
N THR A 139 1.33 1.79 5.47
CA THR A 139 2.11 0.57 5.31
C THR A 139 1.82 -0.43 6.42
N ILE A 140 2.62 -0.47 7.46
CA ILE A 140 2.60 -1.51 8.50
C ILE A 140 1.20 -1.69 9.10
N ASP A 141 0.54 -0.62 9.51
CA ASP A 141 -0.81 -0.70 10.09
C ASP A 141 -1.85 -1.12 9.04
N HIS A 142 -1.72 -0.62 7.82
CA HIS A 142 -2.62 -0.97 6.72
C HIS A 142 -2.51 -2.47 6.38
N TYR A 143 -1.28 -3.00 6.33
CA TYR A 143 -1.08 -4.43 6.10
C TYR A 143 -1.68 -5.27 7.23
N ALA A 144 -1.54 -4.84 8.46
CA ALA A 144 -2.11 -5.54 9.61
C ALA A 144 -3.64 -5.54 9.56
N ASP A 145 -4.25 -4.44 9.13
CA ASP A 145 -5.71 -4.31 9.01
C ASP A 145 -6.30 -5.29 7.99
N HIS A 146 -5.54 -5.65 6.96
CA HIS A 146 -6.00 -6.54 5.89
C HIS A 146 -5.43 -7.97 5.96
N ALA A 147 -4.72 -8.32 7.03
CA ALA A 147 -4.11 -9.65 7.16
C ALA A 147 -5.14 -10.80 7.09
N ALA A 148 -6.32 -10.60 7.67
CA ALA A 148 -7.40 -11.59 7.62
C ALA A 148 -7.97 -11.77 6.21
N ASP A 149 -8.06 -10.68 5.44
CA ASP A 149 -8.51 -10.73 4.05
C ASP A 149 -7.51 -11.50 3.19
N LEU A 150 -6.21 -11.24 3.38
CA LEU A 150 -5.15 -11.98 2.69
C LEU A 150 -5.23 -13.47 2.98
N GLU A 151 -5.35 -13.83 4.25
CA GLU A 151 -5.46 -15.23 4.67
C GLU A 151 -6.65 -15.92 4.00
N ALA A 152 -7.82 -15.28 4.00
CA ALA A 152 -9.03 -15.82 3.38
C ALA A 152 -8.85 -16.04 1.86
N ILE A 153 -8.21 -15.10 1.18
CA ILE A 153 -7.97 -15.19 -0.27
C ILE A 153 -6.98 -16.33 -0.59
N LEU A 154 -5.88 -16.42 0.15
CA LEU A 154 -4.88 -17.48 -0.06
C LEU A 154 -5.45 -18.87 0.28
N ASP A 155 -6.24 -18.98 1.34
CA ASP A 155 -6.86 -20.25 1.72
C ASP A 155 -7.86 -20.73 0.67
N ALA A 156 -8.64 -19.82 0.09
CA ALA A 156 -9.61 -20.13 -0.95
C ALA A 156 -8.93 -20.62 -2.24
N ALA A 157 -7.68 -20.25 -2.48
CA ALA A 157 -6.91 -20.63 -3.66
C ALA A 157 -6.10 -21.92 -3.46
N SER A 158 -6.02 -22.44 -2.25
CA SER A 158 -5.22 -23.63 -1.93
C SER A 158 -5.97 -24.94 -2.14
#